data_377af4389471fe414bfc0300771afc80
#
_entry.id   377af4389471fe414bfc0300771afc80
#
_cell.length_a   1.000
_cell.length_b   1.000
_cell.length_c   1.000
_cell.angle_alpha   90.00
_cell.angle_beta   90.00
_cell.angle_gamma   90.00
#
_symmetry.space_group_name_H-M   'P 1'
#
loop_
_entity.id
_entity.type
_entity.pdbx_description
1 polymer ?
#
loop_
_entity_poly.entity_id
_entity_poly.type
_entity_poly.pdbx_seq_one_letter_code
_entity_poly.pdbx_strand_id
1 'polypeptide(L)'
;MNYLTHQLLNPQEINILKKNLTIKDLSWEDGKKTAGNHAAKVKNNLQLDRSSNISRKCAGLIEKKILNDVLIKSFALPKRIHGTMFTKSLKGMKYGRHIDNAFMSSGRADLSFTIFLNEKDKYSGGE
;
A
#
# COMPACT_ATOMS: atom_id res chain seq x y z
N MET A 1 11.07 -11.73 13.78
CA MET A 1 10.89 -10.99 12.51
C MET A 1 11.32 -9.56 12.72
N ASN A 2 12.18 -9.05 11.87
CA ASN A 2 12.60 -7.65 11.94
C ASN A 2 11.63 -6.79 11.12
N TYR A 3 11.11 -5.75 11.73
CA TYR A 3 10.26 -4.77 11.06
C TYR A 3 10.66 -3.36 11.50
N LEU A 4 10.33 -2.39 10.68
CA LEU A 4 10.53 -0.97 10.95
C LEU A 4 9.17 -0.27 10.99
N THR A 5 8.90 0.43 12.08
CA THR A 5 7.80 1.39 12.16
C THR A 5 8.38 2.79 12.05
N HIS A 6 7.88 3.58 11.09
CA HIS A 6 8.44 4.88 10.77
C HIS A 6 7.38 5.84 10.25
N GLN A 7 7.42 7.08 10.69
CA GLN A 7 6.56 8.13 10.16
C GLN A 7 7.18 8.70 8.87
N LEU A 8 6.79 8.13 7.74
CA LEU A 8 7.34 8.50 6.42
C LEU A 8 6.76 9.82 5.89
N LEU A 9 5.47 10.03 6.06
CA LEU A 9 4.73 11.16 5.47
C LEU A 9 4.37 12.19 6.55
N ASN A 10 4.50 13.46 6.20
CA ASN A 10 3.99 14.55 7.03
C ASN A 10 2.47 14.76 6.81
N PRO A 11 1.78 15.54 7.67
CA PRO A 11 0.34 15.78 7.54
C PRO A 11 -0.08 16.38 6.19
N GLN A 12 0.72 17.27 5.61
CA GLN A 12 0.44 17.88 4.31
C GLN A 12 0.50 16.86 3.18
N GLU A 13 1.51 15.98 3.20
CA GLU A 13 1.65 14.90 2.22
C GLU A 13 0.49 13.89 2.32
N ILE A 14 0.08 13.53 3.53
CA ILE A 14 -1.11 12.69 3.76
C ILE A 14 -2.36 13.36 3.20
N ASN A 15 -2.57 14.64 3.46
CA ASN A 15 -3.73 15.37 2.96
C ASN A 15 -3.76 15.42 1.42
N ILE A 16 -2.62 15.62 0.77
CA ILE A 16 -2.50 15.60 -0.69
C ILE A 16 -2.89 14.22 -1.23
N LEU A 17 -2.38 13.15 -0.65
CA LEU A 17 -2.72 11.80 -1.06
C LEU A 17 -4.21 11.50 -0.85
N LYS A 18 -4.76 11.80 0.31
CA LYS A 18 -6.18 11.59 0.62
C LYS A 18 -7.08 12.37 -0.32
N LYS A 19 -6.76 13.62 -0.61
CA LYS A 19 -7.51 14.45 -1.56
C LYS A 19 -7.55 13.83 -2.96
N ASN A 20 -6.43 13.32 -3.46
CA ASN A 20 -6.37 12.63 -4.75
C ASN A 20 -7.12 11.30 -4.74
N LEU A 21 -7.01 10.53 -3.67
CA LEU A 21 -7.61 9.20 -3.55
C LEU A 21 -9.11 9.22 -3.22
N THR A 22 -9.68 10.37 -2.89
CA THR A 22 -11.10 10.56 -2.62
C THR A 22 -11.84 11.30 -3.75
N ILE A 23 -11.19 11.55 -4.88
CA ILE A 23 -11.83 12.11 -6.07
C ILE A 23 -12.98 11.18 -6.47
N LYS A 24 -14.11 11.79 -6.84
CA LYS A 24 -15.28 11.08 -7.34
C LYS A 24 -14.93 10.34 -8.65
N ASP A 25 -15.59 9.20 -8.86
CA ASP A 25 -15.48 8.39 -10.08
C ASP A 25 -14.10 7.73 -10.32
N LEU A 26 -13.28 7.56 -9.27
CA LEU A 26 -12.09 6.73 -9.35
C LEU A 26 -12.46 5.25 -9.55
N SER A 27 -11.67 4.55 -10.37
CA SER A 27 -11.86 3.13 -10.63
C SER A 27 -11.35 2.27 -9.47
N TRP A 28 -12.24 1.99 -8.53
CA TRP A 28 -12.01 1.06 -7.44
C TRP A 28 -12.51 -0.33 -7.82
N GLU A 29 -11.65 -1.31 -7.72
CA GLU A 29 -11.90 -2.70 -8.09
C GLU A 29 -11.83 -3.63 -6.89
N ASP A 30 -12.36 -4.85 -7.06
CA ASP A 30 -12.22 -5.91 -6.05
C ASP A 30 -10.73 -6.24 -5.84
N GLY A 31 -10.25 -6.08 -4.61
CA GLY A 31 -8.87 -6.34 -4.25
C GLY A 31 -8.42 -7.80 -4.43
N LYS A 32 -9.34 -8.74 -4.58
CA LYS A 32 -9.02 -10.15 -4.86
C LYS A 32 -8.30 -10.35 -6.19
N LYS A 33 -8.49 -9.45 -7.14
CA LYS A 33 -7.87 -9.53 -8.48
C LYS A 33 -6.33 -9.61 -8.44
N THR A 34 -5.71 -9.06 -7.42
CA THR A 34 -4.24 -9.03 -7.27
C THR A 34 -3.71 -9.95 -6.19
N ALA A 35 -4.59 -10.67 -5.51
CA ALA A 35 -4.20 -11.60 -4.46
C ALA A 35 -3.89 -12.99 -5.04
N GLY A 36 -2.88 -13.64 -4.51
CA GLY A 36 -2.65 -15.07 -4.77
C GLY A 36 -3.80 -15.93 -4.22
N ASN A 37 -3.88 -17.18 -4.68
CA ASN A 37 -5.02 -18.07 -4.39
C ASN A 37 -5.38 -18.19 -2.91
N HIS A 38 -4.40 -18.25 -2.03
CA HIS A 38 -4.64 -18.34 -0.58
C HIS A 38 -5.08 -17.00 0.01
N ALA A 39 -4.39 -15.92 -0.34
CA ALA A 39 -4.70 -14.58 0.15
C ALA A 39 -6.07 -14.08 -0.34
N ALA A 40 -6.50 -14.46 -1.54
CA ALA A 40 -7.82 -14.09 -2.09
C ALA A 40 -8.98 -14.59 -1.22
N LYS A 41 -8.82 -15.73 -0.54
CA LYS A 41 -9.86 -16.31 0.33
C LYS A 41 -10.15 -15.45 1.57
N VAL A 42 -9.19 -14.66 2.02
CA VAL A 42 -9.28 -13.84 3.23
C VAL A 42 -9.26 -12.34 2.94
N LYS A 43 -9.24 -11.97 1.67
CA LYS A 43 -9.20 -10.58 1.21
C LYS A 43 -10.59 -10.10 0.79
N ASN A 44 -11.08 -9.09 1.49
CA ASN A 44 -12.29 -8.37 1.14
C ASN A 44 -12.03 -6.88 1.31
N ASN A 45 -11.52 -6.25 0.28
CA ASN A 45 -11.28 -4.80 0.23
C ASN A 45 -11.37 -4.32 -1.23
N LEU A 46 -11.28 -3.02 -1.41
CA LEU A 46 -11.21 -2.39 -2.72
C LEU A 46 -9.77 -1.95 -3.01
N GLN A 47 -9.42 -1.98 -4.26
CA GLN A 47 -8.12 -1.57 -4.76
C GLN A 47 -8.28 -0.61 -5.92
N LEU A 48 -7.51 0.49 -5.90
CA LEU A 48 -7.52 1.43 -7.00
C LEU A 48 -6.84 0.81 -8.23
N ASP A 49 -7.45 1.00 -9.40
CA ASP A 49 -6.84 0.57 -10.66
C ASP A 49 -5.43 1.16 -10.78
N ARG A 50 -4.44 0.27 -10.82
CA ARG A 50 -3.02 0.63 -10.87
C ARG A 50 -2.61 1.32 -12.17
N SER A 51 -3.37 1.13 -13.24
CA SER A 51 -3.14 1.77 -14.54
C SER A 51 -3.67 3.19 -14.59
N SER A 52 -4.52 3.60 -13.65
CA SER A 52 -5.08 4.95 -13.61
C SER A 52 -4.01 6.02 -13.39
N ASN A 53 -4.21 7.20 -13.96
CA ASN A 53 -3.28 8.33 -13.80
C ASN A 53 -3.11 8.74 -12.33
N ILE A 54 -4.19 8.71 -11.55
CA ILE A 54 -4.17 9.04 -10.11
C ILE A 54 -3.33 8.01 -9.35
N SER A 55 -3.54 6.72 -9.62
CA SER A 55 -2.74 5.67 -8.97
C SER A 55 -1.24 5.84 -9.25
N ARG A 56 -0.88 6.03 -10.52
CA ARG A 56 0.53 6.24 -10.91
C ARG A 56 1.15 7.48 -10.29
N LYS A 57 0.42 8.60 -10.29
CA LYS A 57 0.87 9.85 -9.68
C LYS A 57 1.13 9.68 -8.17
N CYS A 58 0.17 9.13 -7.45
CA CYS A 58 0.28 8.93 -6.02
C CYS A 58 1.37 7.89 -5.66
N ALA A 59 1.48 6.80 -6.42
CA ALA A 59 2.54 5.81 -6.26
C ALA A 59 3.92 6.44 -6.44
N GLY A 60 4.11 7.26 -7.47
CA GLY A 60 5.36 7.96 -7.72
C GLY A 60 5.79 8.87 -6.57
N LEU A 61 4.86 9.58 -5.95
CA LEU A 61 5.14 10.40 -4.76
C LEU A 61 5.65 9.56 -3.58
N ILE A 62 4.99 8.42 -3.31
CA ILE A 62 5.37 7.52 -2.22
C ILE A 62 6.71 6.85 -2.51
N GLU A 63 6.91 6.32 -3.69
CA GLU A 63 8.15 5.65 -4.08
C GLU A 63 9.36 6.58 -4.00
N LYS A 64 9.21 7.81 -4.47
CA LYS A 64 10.24 8.84 -4.33
C LYS A 64 10.56 9.12 -2.87
N LYS A 65 9.54 9.21 -2.02
CA LYS A 65 9.71 9.44 -0.58
C LYS A 65 10.46 8.29 0.08
N ILE A 66 10.08 7.05 -0.20
CA ILE A 66 10.73 5.84 0.32
C ILE A 66 12.20 5.78 -0.10
N LEU A 67 12.48 5.99 -1.38
CA LEU A 67 13.84 5.90 -1.93
C LEU A 67 14.78 7.02 -1.46
N ASN A 68 14.25 8.11 -0.93
CA ASN A 68 15.04 9.21 -0.37
C ASN A 68 15.08 9.23 1.16
N ASP A 69 14.32 8.39 1.83
CA ASP A 69 14.30 8.31 3.29
C ASP A 69 15.54 7.59 3.83
N VAL A 70 16.29 8.26 4.68
CA VAL A 70 17.58 7.76 5.21
C VAL A 70 17.38 6.51 6.06
N LEU A 71 16.34 6.47 6.89
CA LEU A 71 16.08 5.36 7.79
C LEU A 71 15.66 4.11 7.01
N ILE A 72 14.77 4.26 6.04
CA ILE A 72 14.36 3.16 5.17
C ILE A 72 15.54 2.65 4.34
N LYS A 73 16.35 3.55 3.80
CA LYS A 73 17.56 3.15 3.05
C LYS A 73 18.52 2.35 3.91
N SER A 74 18.73 2.75 5.15
CA SER A 74 19.62 2.04 6.07
C SER A 74 19.06 0.67 6.49
N PHE A 75 17.75 0.56 6.65
CA PHE A 75 17.10 -0.67 7.09
C PHE A 75 16.90 -1.68 5.96
N ALA A 76 16.38 -1.23 4.82
CA ALA A 76 15.89 -2.10 3.74
C ALA A 76 16.84 -2.19 2.55
N LEU A 77 17.77 -1.25 2.36
CA LEU A 77 18.65 -1.15 1.18
C LEU A 77 17.88 -1.34 -0.14
N PRO A 78 16.80 -0.59 -0.38
CA PRO A 78 15.90 -0.85 -1.48
C PRO A 78 16.59 -0.62 -2.82
N LYS A 79 16.60 -1.64 -3.68
CA LYS A 79 17.07 -1.52 -5.07
C LYS A 79 15.99 -0.89 -5.94
N ARG A 80 14.75 -1.30 -5.76
CA ARG A 80 13.56 -0.77 -6.42
C ARG A 80 12.29 -1.16 -5.65
N ILE A 81 11.21 -0.48 -5.97
CA ILE A 81 9.90 -0.75 -5.40
C ILE A 81 9.03 -1.40 -6.48
N HIS A 82 8.31 -2.44 -6.10
CA HIS A 82 7.38 -3.14 -6.94
C HIS A 82 5.96 -2.93 -6.45
N GLY A 83 5.05 -2.69 -7.36
CA GLY A 83 3.64 -2.89 -7.12
C GLY A 83 3.00 -2.03 -6.05
N THR A 84 3.44 -0.79 -5.88
CA THR A 84 2.74 0.16 -5.02
C THR A 84 1.28 0.26 -5.42
N MET A 85 0.38 0.00 -4.48
CA MET A 85 -1.05 0.00 -4.73
C MET A 85 -1.81 0.68 -3.59
N PHE A 86 -2.96 1.25 -3.91
CA PHE A 86 -3.84 1.88 -2.94
C PHE A 86 -5.05 0.98 -2.70
N THR A 87 -5.32 0.75 -1.42
CA THR A 87 -6.46 -0.06 -0.99
C THR A 87 -7.35 0.74 -0.07
N LYS A 88 -8.63 0.44 -0.06
CA LYS A 88 -9.57 0.93 0.95
C LYS A 88 -10.46 -0.18 1.44
N SER A 89 -10.78 -0.11 2.72
CA SER A 89 -11.74 -0.99 3.36
C SER A 89 -12.90 -0.15 3.88
N LEU A 90 -14.11 -0.52 3.51
CA LEU A 90 -15.33 0.03 4.07
C LEU A 90 -15.71 -0.77 5.32
N LYS A 91 -16.71 -0.27 6.07
CA LYS A 91 -17.21 -0.97 7.26
C LYS A 91 -17.57 -2.43 6.91
N GLY A 92 -17.05 -3.38 7.68
CA GLY A 92 -17.25 -4.81 7.47
C GLY A 92 -16.28 -5.47 6.48
N MET A 93 -15.49 -4.70 5.75
CA MET A 93 -14.42 -5.23 4.91
C MET A 93 -13.16 -5.50 5.73
N LYS A 94 -12.41 -6.53 5.31
CA LYS A 94 -11.16 -6.92 5.99
C LYS A 94 -10.19 -7.59 5.03
N TYR A 95 -8.93 -7.58 5.40
CA TYR A 95 -7.90 -8.43 4.80
C TYR A 95 -7.31 -9.29 5.92
N GLY A 96 -7.61 -10.56 5.88
CA GLY A 96 -7.20 -11.51 6.91
C GLY A 96 -5.71 -11.86 6.83
N ARG A 97 -5.28 -12.65 7.81
CA ARG A 97 -3.89 -13.12 7.88
C ARG A 97 -3.49 -13.89 6.61
N HIS A 98 -2.36 -13.54 6.03
CA HIS A 98 -1.85 -14.13 4.79
C HIS A 98 -0.33 -14.02 4.73
N ILE A 99 0.25 -14.66 3.73
CA ILE A 99 1.66 -14.55 3.40
C ILE A 99 1.75 -13.81 2.06
N ASP A 100 2.61 -12.80 2.00
CA ASP A 100 2.88 -12.07 0.78
C ASP A 100 3.67 -12.94 -0.22
N ASN A 101 3.43 -12.71 -1.50
CA ASN A 101 4.14 -13.43 -2.54
C ASN A 101 5.58 -12.91 -2.67
N ALA A 102 6.55 -13.81 -2.47
CA ALA A 102 7.97 -13.48 -2.55
C ALA A 102 8.47 -13.25 -3.99
N PHE A 103 7.72 -13.69 -4.98
CA PHE A 103 8.09 -13.55 -6.40
C PHE A 103 6.98 -12.86 -7.17
N MET A 104 7.35 -11.78 -7.84
CA MET A 104 6.48 -11.01 -8.71
C MET A 104 7.00 -11.08 -10.15
N SER A 105 6.20 -10.72 -11.14
CA SER A 105 6.63 -10.68 -12.54
C SER A 105 7.85 -9.80 -12.79
N SER A 106 8.05 -8.79 -11.95
CA SER A 106 9.16 -7.83 -12.02
C SER A 106 10.38 -8.22 -11.19
N GLY A 107 10.34 -9.32 -10.43
CA GLY A 107 11.44 -9.83 -9.64
C GLY A 107 11.05 -10.30 -8.24
N ARG A 108 12.06 -10.58 -7.42
CA ARG A 108 11.88 -11.00 -6.03
C ARG A 108 11.50 -9.81 -5.14
N ALA A 109 10.54 -10.01 -4.25
CA ALA A 109 10.16 -9.07 -3.21
C ALA A 109 10.69 -9.58 -1.86
N ASP A 110 11.69 -8.91 -1.31
CA ASP A 110 12.33 -9.28 -0.04
C ASP A 110 11.61 -8.68 1.18
N LEU A 111 11.03 -7.49 1.00
CA LEU A 111 10.29 -6.77 2.04
C LEU A 111 8.99 -6.22 1.46
N SER A 112 7.96 -6.19 2.27
CA SER A 112 6.72 -5.48 1.98
C SER A 112 6.58 -4.27 2.91
N PHE A 113 5.78 -3.30 2.49
CA PHE A 113 5.45 -2.16 3.33
C PHE A 113 3.95 -1.86 3.28
N THR A 114 3.46 -1.28 4.35
CA THR A 114 2.11 -0.72 4.43
C THR A 114 2.21 0.71 4.96
N ILE A 115 1.56 1.64 4.28
CA ILE A 115 1.44 3.02 4.72
C ILE A 115 -0.01 3.30 5.08
N PHE A 116 -0.26 3.60 6.34
CA PHE A 116 -1.57 3.95 6.85
C PHE A 116 -1.82 5.44 6.64
N LEU A 117 -2.85 5.77 5.89
CA LEU A 117 -3.24 7.16 5.60
C LEU A 117 -4.31 7.68 6.56
N ASN A 118 -4.87 6.82 7.39
CA ASN A 118 -5.86 7.18 8.40
C ASN A 118 -5.28 7.01 9.81
N GLU A 119 -5.82 7.77 10.75
CA GLU A 119 -5.51 7.62 12.17
C GLU A 119 -5.92 6.22 12.68
N LYS A 120 -5.20 5.72 13.66
CA LYS A 120 -5.38 4.35 14.17
C LYS A 120 -6.76 4.08 14.77
N ASP A 121 -7.46 5.10 15.22
CA ASP A 121 -8.83 5.00 15.76
C ASP A 121 -9.90 4.73 14.67
N LYS A 122 -9.54 4.84 13.40
CA LYS A 122 -10.43 4.64 12.24
C LYS A 122 -10.46 3.20 11.70
N TYR A 123 -9.57 2.35 12.16
CA TYR A 123 -9.47 0.96 11.71
C TYR A 123 -9.00 0.04 12.84
N SER A 124 -9.12 -1.27 12.62
CA SER A 124 -8.64 -2.30 13.53
C SER A 124 -7.66 -3.22 12.80
N GLY A 125 -6.61 -3.64 13.47
CA GLY A 125 -5.58 -4.50 12.89
C GLY A 125 -4.42 -3.71 12.28
N GLY A 126 -3.61 -4.39 11.47
CA GLY A 126 -2.40 -3.82 10.87
C GLY A 126 -1.19 -3.87 11.80
N GLU A 127 -1.24 -4.72 12.80
CA GLU A 127 -0.19 -4.95 13.81
C GLU A 127 0.82 -6.00 13.33
#